data_2ec280412db0bb7e69d0e550c32619dc
#
_entry.id   2ec280412db0bb7e69d0e550c32619dc
#
_cell.length_a   1.000
_cell.length_b   1.000
_cell.length_c   1.000
_cell.angle_alpha   90.00
_cell.angle_beta   90.00
_cell.angle_gamma   90.00
#
_symmetry.space_group_name_H-M   'P 1'
#
loop_
_entity.id
_entity.type
_entity.pdbx_description
1 polymer ?
#
loop_
_entity_poly.entity_id
_entity_poly.type
_entity_poly.pdbx_seq_one_letter_code
_entity_poly.pdbx_strand_id
1 'polypeptide(L)'
;MAKGEPLFHFRLTPLVLRMLGLDPEAAKRLLKKKGLPESAAEGPCSVPLSRVRALLDEAQVLRGPASFGVALAAAASDGTYGMAELIGRSSETIEEGLRALTRFGPLINPIGRFEVVGEERCELHYHVLGSREGLGPVLNEFTVAYILNAFERAATGPVRPEAVWVSHSPPAIRELNEHFGVPVRKGAASCGFALSW
;
A
#
# COMPACT_ATOMS: atom_id res chain seq x y z
N MET A 1 -16.22 -10.68 -25.60
CA MET A 1 -16.48 -10.59 -24.15
C MET A 1 -15.52 -9.55 -23.57
N ALA A 2 -16.03 -8.45 -23.06
CA ALA A 2 -15.18 -7.49 -22.33
C ALA A 2 -14.57 -8.22 -21.13
N LYS A 3 -13.25 -8.26 -21.04
CA LYS A 3 -12.56 -8.78 -19.84
C LYS A 3 -13.02 -7.92 -18.67
N GLY A 4 -13.71 -8.53 -17.70
CA GLY A 4 -14.10 -7.84 -16.47
C GLY A 4 -12.84 -7.25 -15.80
N GLU A 5 -13.02 -6.18 -15.02
CA GLU A 5 -11.93 -5.59 -14.23
C GLU A 5 -11.32 -6.68 -13.33
N PRO A 6 -9.98 -6.77 -13.24
CA PRO A 6 -9.33 -7.79 -12.41
C PRO A 6 -9.68 -7.58 -10.94
N LEU A 7 -9.88 -8.69 -10.23
CA LEU A 7 -10.17 -8.64 -8.79
C LEU A 7 -8.89 -8.34 -8.01
N PHE A 8 -9.05 -7.48 -7.03
CA PHE A 8 -8.05 -7.10 -6.05
C PHE A 8 -8.41 -7.71 -4.69
N HIS A 9 -7.45 -8.40 -4.07
CA HIS A 9 -7.65 -9.00 -2.76
C HIS A 9 -7.35 -7.96 -1.67
N PHE A 10 -8.41 -7.32 -1.17
CA PHE A 10 -8.30 -6.23 -0.20
C PHE A 10 -8.53 -6.70 1.24
N ARG A 11 -7.57 -6.43 2.11
CA ARG A 11 -7.53 -6.91 3.49
C ARG A 11 -7.78 -5.83 4.53
N LEU A 12 -7.73 -4.56 4.12
CA LEU A 12 -7.68 -3.43 5.04
C LEU A 12 -9.05 -2.81 5.33
N THR A 13 -10.14 -3.33 4.77
CA THR A 13 -11.48 -2.75 5.00
C THR A 13 -11.82 -2.61 6.49
N PRO A 14 -11.63 -3.63 7.35
CA PRO A 14 -11.94 -3.50 8.78
C PRO A 14 -11.12 -2.40 9.44
N LEU A 15 -9.84 -2.25 9.07
CA LEU A 15 -8.97 -1.21 9.58
C LEU A 15 -9.43 0.18 9.12
N VAL A 16 -9.76 0.34 7.84
CA VAL A 16 -10.28 1.59 7.27
C VAL A 16 -11.55 2.03 8.02
N LEU A 17 -12.53 1.14 8.18
CA LEU A 17 -13.78 1.45 8.89
C LEU A 17 -13.55 1.85 10.35
N ARG A 18 -12.65 1.15 11.04
CA ARG A 18 -12.25 1.48 12.42
C ARG A 18 -11.58 2.85 12.50
N MET A 19 -10.66 3.17 11.58
CA MET A 19 -10.00 4.47 11.55
C MET A 19 -10.94 5.62 11.24
N LEU A 20 -12.04 5.36 10.52
CA LEU A 20 -13.10 6.33 10.27
C LEU A 20 -14.03 6.50 11.49
N GLY A 21 -13.94 5.64 12.50
CA GLY A 21 -14.79 5.71 13.69
C GLY A 21 -16.27 5.44 13.41
N LEU A 22 -16.57 4.66 12.35
CA LEU A 22 -17.94 4.38 11.94
C LEU A 22 -18.57 3.32 12.85
N ASP A 23 -19.82 3.54 13.24
CA ASP A 23 -20.65 2.50 13.82
C ASP A 23 -21.00 1.42 12.76
N PRO A 24 -21.46 0.23 13.18
CA PRO A 24 -21.73 -0.88 12.26
C PRO A 24 -22.73 -0.53 11.13
N GLU A 25 -23.74 0.27 11.43
CA GLU A 25 -24.75 0.64 10.42
C GLU A 25 -24.21 1.67 9.42
N ALA A 26 -23.41 2.64 9.88
CA ALA A 26 -22.73 3.58 9.01
C ALA A 26 -21.70 2.88 8.12
N ALA A 27 -20.97 1.90 8.68
CA ALA A 27 -20.03 1.06 7.93
C ALA A 27 -20.73 0.28 6.82
N LYS A 28 -21.85 -0.40 7.11
CA LYS A 28 -22.65 -1.10 6.10
C LYS A 28 -23.14 -0.18 5.00
N ARG A 29 -23.67 0.99 5.37
CA ARG A 29 -24.12 2.00 4.38
C ARG A 29 -22.98 2.44 3.46
N LEU A 30 -21.80 2.69 4.01
CA LEU A 30 -20.62 3.08 3.24
C LEU A 30 -20.18 1.97 2.29
N LEU A 31 -20.08 0.72 2.76
CA LEU A 31 -19.71 -0.42 1.94
C LEU A 31 -20.71 -0.63 0.79
N LYS A 32 -21.99 -0.58 1.08
CA LYS A 32 -23.06 -0.67 0.06
C LYS A 32 -22.95 0.45 -0.97
N LYS A 33 -22.76 1.70 -0.53
CA LYS A 33 -22.55 2.87 -1.40
C LYS A 33 -21.37 2.68 -2.35
N LYS A 34 -20.31 1.98 -1.90
CA LYS A 34 -19.09 1.72 -2.70
C LYS A 34 -19.14 0.38 -3.45
N GLY A 35 -20.26 -0.35 -3.37
CA GLY A 35 -20.42 -1.65 -4.03
C GLY A 35 -19.54 -2.76 -3.46
N LEU A 36 -19.15 -2.65 -2.19
CA LEU A 36 -18.41 -3.66 -1.45
C LEU A 36 -19.38 -4.58 -0.69
N PRO A 37 -19.06 -5.88 -0.53
CA PRO A 37 -19.89 -6.78 0.26
C PRO A 37 -19.82 -6.41 1.75
N GLU A 38 -20.89 -6.65 2.50
CA GLU A 38 -20.92 -6.39 3.95
C GLU A 38 -19.85 -7.20 4.70
N SER A 39 -19.56 -8.43 4.24
CA SER A 39 -18.49 -9.27 4.79
C SER A 39 -17.09 -8.64 4.72
N ALA A 40 -16.89 -7.62 3.89
CA ALA A 40 -15.65 -6.85 3.87
C ALA A 40 -15.38 -6.10 5.18
N ALA A 41 -16.40 -5.86 6.01
CA ALA A 41 -16.23 -5.28 7.34
C ALA A 41 -15.55 -6.24 8.33
N GLU A 42 -15.61 -7.54 8.08
CA GLU A 42 -15.12 -8.59 8.98
C GLU A 42 -13.76 -9.14 8.56
N GLY A 43 -13.39 -9.00 7.29
CA GLY A 43 -12.14 -9.57 6.79
C GLY A 43 -11.83 -9.29 5.33
N PRO A 44 -10.85 -10.03 4.78
CA PRO A 44 -10.42 -9.88 3.41
C PRO A 44 -11.55 -10.15 2.39
N CYS A 45 -11.59 -9.37 1.32
CA CYS A 45 -12.52 -9.60 0.22
C CYS A 45 -11.81 -9.43 -1.14
N SER A 46 -12.32 -10.12 -2.17
CA SER A 46 -11.85 -9.97 -3.54
C SER A 46 -12.89 -9.20 -4.35
N VAL A 47 -12.53 -7.99 -4.74
CA VAL A 47 -13.42 -7.04 -5.41
C VAL A 47 -12.67 -6.26 -6.50
N PRO A 48 -13.35 -5.64 -7.45
CA PRO A 48 -12.71 -4.74 -8.41
C PRO A 48 -11.90 -3.64 -7.71
N LEU A 49 -10.69 -3.36 -8.21
CA LEU A 49 -9.81 -2.32 -7.64
C LEU A 49 -10.49 -0.94 -7.62
N SER A 50 -11.33 -0.64 -8.61
CA SER A 50 -12.10 0.60 -8.67
C SER A 50 -12.98 0.83 -7.43
N ARG A 51 -13.58 -0.23 -6.88
CA ARG A 51 -14.40 -0.15 -5.66
C ARG A 51 -13.56 0.11 -4.41
N VAL A 52 -12.38 -0.51 -4.34
CA VAL A 52 -11.42 -0.26 -3.27
C VAL A 52 -10.94 1.19 -3.31
N ARG A 53 -10.57 1.69 -4.49
CA ARG A 53 -10.19 3.10 -4.68
C ARG A 53 -11.32 4.03 -4.21
N ALA A 54 -12.56 3.78 -4.66
CA ALA A 54 -13.71 4.60 -4.27
C ALA A 54 -13.96 4.63 -2.75
N LEU A 55 -13.70 3.52 -2.03
CA LEU A 55 -13.75 3.48 -0.57
C LEU A 55 -12.64 4.35 0.04
N LEU A 56 -11.41 4.19 -0.44
CA LEU A 56 -10.24 4.87 0.11
C LEU A 56 -10.23 6.38 -0.20
N ASP A 57 -10.73 6.77 -1.37
CA ASP A 57 -10.91 8.19 -1.72
C ASP A 57 -11.93 8.86 -0.78
N GLU A 58 -13.04 8.18 -0.47
CA GLU A 58 -13.99 8.67 0.54
C GLU A 58 -13.34 8.75 1.93
N ALA A 59 -12.57 7.73 2.30
CA ALA A 59 -11.85 7.72 3.57
C ALA A 59 -10.84 8.87 3.67
N GLN A 60 -10.10 9.16 2.61
CA GLN A 60 -9.19 10.30 2.52
C GLN A 60 -9.93 11.62 2.71
N VAL A 61 -11.09 11.79 2.05
CA VAL A 61 -11.91 13.01 2.19
C VAL A 61 -12.41 13.18 3.61
N LEU A 62 -12.91 12.10 4.23
CA LEU A 62 -13.44 12.14 5.62
C LEU A 62 -12.35 12.40 6.66
N ARG A 63 -11.11 11.96 6.41
CA ARG A 63 -9.97 12.16 7.31
C ARG A 63 -9.27 13.51 7.13
N GLY A 64 -9.54 14.19 6.03
CA GLY A 64 -8.98 15.51 5.75
C GLY A 64 -7.71 15.49 4.91
N PRO A 65 -6.90 16.57 4.96
CA PRO A 65 -5.80 16.78 4.01
C PRO A 65 -4.56 15.92 4.25
N ALA A 66 -4.40 15.35 5.46
CA ALA A 66 -3.27 14.48 5.78
C ALA A 66 -3.31 13.17 5.00
N SER A 67 -2.14 12.57 4.71
CA SER A 67 -2.06 11.29 3.99
C SER A 67 -2.75 10.16 4.75
N PHE A 68 -3.90 9.72 4.25
CA PHE A 68 -4.57 8.56 4.82
C PHE A 68 -3.79 7.26 4.55
N GLY A 69 -3.04 7.20 3.44
CA GLY A 69 -2.18 6.06 3.10
C GLY A 69 -1.09 5.82 4.14
N VAL A 70 -0.38 6.87 4.53
CA VAL A 70 0.66 6.80 5.59
C VAL A 70 0.03 6.45 6.95
N ALA A 71 -1.06 7.11 7.31
CA ALA A 71 -1.78 6.81 8.56
C ALA A 71 -2.27 5.34 8.61
N LEU A 72 -2.77 4.83 7.49
CA LEU A 72 -3.20 3.44 7.35
C LEU A 72 -2.03 2.46 7.50
N ALA A 73 -0.85 2.79 6.93
CA ALA A 73 0.36 1.98 7.06
C ALA A 73 0.87 1.94 8.50
N ALA A 74 0.81 3.04 9.22
CA ALA A 74 1.18 3.11 10.63
C ALA A 74 0.22 2.32 11.54
N ALA A 75 -1.08 2.28 11.18
CA ALA A 75 -2.10 1.55 11.94
C ALA A 75 -2.21 0.07 11.58
N ALA A 76 -1.64 -0.37 10.46
CA ALA A 76 -1.65 -1.75 10.03
C ALA A 76 -0.72 -2.60 10.91
N SER A 77 -1.24 -3.73 11.40
CA SER A 77 -0.48 -4.67 12.21
C SER A 77 0.47 -5.53 11.38
N ASP A 78 1.50 -6.05 12.03
CA ASP A 78 2.34 -7.10 11.48
C ASP A 78 1.49 -8.32 11.11
N GLY A 79 1.85 -8.94 10.00
CA GLY A 79 1.13 -10.09 9.47
C GLY A 79 -0.13 -9.75 8.66
N THR A 80 -0.41 -8.47 8.40
CA THR A 80 -1.53 -8.04 7.54
C THR A 80 -1.51 -8.77 6.18
N TYR A 81 -0.34 -9.04 5.63
CA TYR A 81 -0.17 -9.76 4.36
C TYR A 81 0.27 -11.21 4.51
N GLY A 82 0.20 -11.75 5.74
CA GLY A 82 0.38 -13.16 6.02
C GLY A 82 1.79 -13.69 5.70
N MET A 83 1.84 -14.88 5.10
CA MET A 83 3.10 -15.60 4.83
C MET A 83 4.08 -14.82 3.97
N ALA A 84 3.61 -14.07 2.98
CA ALA A 84 4.51 -13.30 2.10
C ALA A 84 5.24 -12.17 2.86
N GLU A 85 4.56 -11.53 3.82
CA GLU A 85 5.18 -10.55 4.71
C GLU A 85 6.17 -11.24 5.68
N LEU A 86 5.78 -12.38 6.24
CA LEU A 86 6.62 -13.12 7.15
C LEU A 86 7.93 -13.55 6.48
N ILE A 87 7.88 -14.06 5.25
CA ILE A 87 9.08 -14.43 4.48
C ILE A 87 10.00 -13.20 4.30
N GLY A 88 9.45 -12.05 3.87
CA GLY A 88 10.24 -10.84 3.68
C GLY A 88 10.90 -10.36 4.97
N ARG A 89 10.20 -10.41 6.10
CA ARG A 89 10.72 -9.97 7.40
C ARG A 89 11.69 -10.95 8.05
N SER A 90 11.64 -12.24 7.68
CA SER A 90 12.54 -13.29 8.18
C SER A 90 13.81 -13.45 7.35
N SER A 91 13.99 -12.64 6.32
CA SER A 91 15.20 -12.62 5.51
C SER A 91 16.37 -12.07 6.33
N GLU A 92 17.58 -12.54 6.04
CA GLU A 92 18.79 -12.11 6.77
C GLU A 92 19.18 -10.68 6.45
N THR A 93 18.86 -10.23 5.23
CA THR A 93 19.14 -8.87 4.75
C THR A 93 17.87 -8.21 4.20
N ILE A 94 17.87 -6.87 4.16
CA ILE A 94 16.78 -6.10 3.53
C ILE A 94 16.69 -6.43 2.04
N GLU A 95 17.84 -6.61 1.36
CA GLU A 95 17.88 -6.98 -0.05
C GLU A 95 17.14 -8.31 -0.31
N GLU A 96 17.44 -9.35 0.45
CA GLU A 96 16.73 -10.63 0.36
C GLU A 96 15.23 -10.47 0.61
N GLY A 97 14.86 -9.67 1.61
CA GLY A 97 13.47 -9.35 1.91
C GLY A 97 12.75 -8.66 0.73
N LEU A 98 13.41 -7.70 0.08
CA LEU A 98 12.89 -7.03 -1.12
C LEU A 98 12.79 -8.00 -2.30
N ARG A 99 13.80 -8.85 -2.52
CA ARG A 99 13.77 -9.91 -3.55
C ARG A 99 12.65 -10.93 -3.27
N ALA A 100 12.38 -11.23 -1.99
CA ALA A 100 11.24 -12.07 -1.63
C ALA A 100 9.90 -11.43 -2.04
N LEU A 101 9.74 -10.10 -1.94
CA LEU A 101 8.57 -9.40 -2.43
C LEU A 101 8.36 -9.57 -3.95
N THR A 102 9.43 -9.59 -4.74
CA THR A 102 9.31 -9.82 -6.19
C THR A 102 8.75 -11.22 -6.49
N ARG A 103 9.18 -12.21 -5.72
CA ARG A 103 8.79 -13.61 -5.89
C ARG A 103 7.38 -13.89 -5.35
N PHE A 104 7.07 -13.40 -4.17
CA PHE A 104 5.83 -13.74 -3.45
C PHE A 104 4.75 -12.66 -3.52
N GLY A 105 5.07 -11.46 -4.02
CA GLY A 105 4.12 -10.37 -4.20
C GLY A 105 2.85 -10.75 -4.97
N PRO A 106 2.93 -11.55 -6.05
CA PRO A 106 1.73 -12.03 -6.75
C PRO A 106 0.76 -12.85 -5.89
N LEU A 107 1.22 -13.46 -4.79
CA LEU A 107 0.36 -14.15 -3.81
C LEU A 107 -0.42 -13.16 -2.93
N ILE A 108 0.14 -11.96 -2.73
CA ILE A 108 -0.53 -10.87 -2.02
C ILE A 108 -1.57 -10.25 -2.94
N ASN A 109 -1.14 -9.94 -4.17
CA ASN A 109 -1.97 -9.24 -5.14
C ASN A 109 -1.58 -9.61 -6.58
N PRO A 110 -2.44 -10.34 -7.30
CA PRO A 110 -2.11 -10.85 -8.64
C PRO A 110 -2.01 -9.78 -9.72
N ILE A 111 -2.54 -8.57 -9.49
CA ILE A 111 -2.49 -7.46 -10.45
C ILE A 111 -1.23 -6.59 -10.29
N GLY A 112 -0.51 -6.73 -9.19
CA GLY A 112 0.69 -5.98 -8.89
C GLY A 112 1.97 -6.77 -9.19
N ARG A 113 3.05 -6.04 -9.46
CA ARG A 113 4.39 -6.60 -9.60
C ARG A 113 5.38 -5.73 -8.85
N PHE A 114 6.20 -6.39 -8.06
CA PHE A 114 7.39 -5.79 -7.48
C PHE A 114 8.59 -6.10 -8.36
N GLU A 115 9.43 -5.12 -8.57
CA GLU A 115 10.70 -5.23 -9.28
C GLU A 115 11.79 -4.61 -8.41
N VAL A 116 12.91 -5.29 -8.26
CA VAL A 116 14.08 -4.82 -7.54
C VAL A 116 15.20 -4.62 -8.55
N VAL A 117 15.74 -3.40 -8.60
CA VAL A 117 16.78 -2.99 -9.55
C VAL A 117 17.98 -2.43 -8.79
N GLY A 118 19.18 -2.70 -9.31
CA GLY A 118 20.45 -2.22 -8.75
C GLY A 118 21.08 -3.18 -7.76
N GLU A 119 22.38 -2.99 -7.54
CA GLU A 119 23.23 -3.83 -6.66
C GLU A 119 23.70 -3.05 -5.42
N GLU A 120 24.38 -1.93 -5.59
CA GLU A 120 24.86 -1.08 -4.48
C GLU A 120 23.76 -0.18 -3.92
N ARG A 121 22.87 0.28 -4.80
CA ARG A 121 21.66 1.02 -4.50
C ARG A 121 20.47 0.23 -5.00
N CYS A 122 19.69 -0.29 -4.08
CA CYS A 122 18.52 -1.09 -4.40
C CYS A 122 17.29 -0.21 -4.58
N GLU A 123 16.65 -0.29 -5.73
CA GLU A 123 15.38 0.37 -6.00
C GLU A 123 14.25 -0.66 -6.03
N LEU A 124 13.25 -0.48 -5.18
CA LEU A 124 12.00 -1.23 -5.25
C LEU A 124 10.99 -0.45 -6.08
N HIS A 125 10.51 -1.06 -7.14
CA HIS A 125 9.42 -0.54 -7.98
C HIS A 125 8.18 -1.40 -7.81
N TYR A 126 7.03 -0.77 -7.64
CA TYR A 126 5.74 -1.43 -7.66
C TYR A 126 4.92 -0.95 -8.84
N HIS A 127 4.49 -1.89 -9.66
CA HIS A 127 3.70 -1.66 -10.86
C HIS A 127 2.35 -2.36 -10.75
N VAL A 128 1.31 -1.74 -11.32
CA VAL A 128 0.00 -2.37 -11.49
C VAL A 128 -0.26 -2.57 -12.97
N LEU A 129 -0.52 -3.80 -13.36
CA LEU A 129 -0.74 -4.16 -14.76
C LEU A 129 -1.94 -3.38 -15.34
N GLY A 130 -1.68 -2.65 -16.43
CA GLY A 130 -2.73 -1.89 -17.11
C GLY A 130 -3.15 -0.58 -16.41
N SER A 131 -2.46 -0.16 -15.35
CA SER A 131 -2.76 1.10 -14.65
C SER A 131 -1.52 1.99 -14.52
N ARG A 132 -1.59 3.21 -15.06
CA ARG A 132 -0.56 4.23 -14.85
C ARG A 132 -0.62 4.88 -13.45
N GLU A 133 -1.78 4.81 -12.80
CA GLU A 133 -2.02 5.38 -11.47
C GLU A 133 -1.67 4.41 -10.33
N GLY A 134 -1.11 3.23 -10.67
CA GLY A 134 -0.83 2.20 -9.69
C GLY A 134 -2.09 1.64 -9.05
N LEU A 135 -2.11 1.51 -7.73
CA LEU A 135 -3.29 1.12 -6.94
C LEU A 135 -4.25 2.28 -6.63
N GLY A 136 -3.89 3.50 -7.01
CA GLY A 136 -4.55 4.73 -6.61
C GLY A 136 -3.83 5.42 -5.43
N PRO A 137 -4.09 6.74 -5.20
CA PRO A 137 -3.28 7.56 -4.31
C PRO A 137 -3.03 6.95 -2.93
N VAL A 138 -4.09 6.62 -2.21
CA VAL A 138 -4.01 6.10 -0.84
C VAL A 138 -3.22 4.79 -0.75
N LEU A 139 -3.48 3.82 -1.65
CA LEU A 139 -2.76 2.54 -1.63
C LEU A 139 -1.33 2.64 -2.14
N ASN A 140 -1.02 3.59 -3.01
CA ASN A 140 0.35 3.85 -3.44
C ASN A 140 1.19 4.34 -2.27
N GLU A 141 0.70 5.34 -1.52
CA GLU A 141 1.34 5.85 -0.32
C GLU A 141 1.43 4.78 0.78
N PHE A 142 0.34 4.06 1.00
CA PHE A 142 0.29 2.93 1.92
C PHE A 142 1.36 1.88 1.61
N THR A 143 1.47 1.45 0.34
CA THR A 143 2.40 0.38 -0.04
C THR A 143 3.83 0.75 0.27
N VAL A 144 4.25 1.97 -0.10
CA VAL A 144 5.61 2.46 0.18
C VAL A 144 5.86 2.56 1.68
N ALA A 145 4.96 3.22 2.42
CA ALA A 145 5.10 3.40 3.86
C ALA A 145 5.06 2.06 4.61
N TYR A 146 4.17 1.15 4.24
CA TYR A 146 4.03 -0.14 4.90
C TYR A 146 5.27 -1.03 4.77
N ILE A 147 5.85 -1.08 3.56
CA ILE A 147 7.06 -1.87 3.31
C ILE A 147 8.24 -1.30 4.09
N LEU A 148 8.47 0.02 4.05
CA LEU A 148 9.53 0.67 4.82
C LEU A 148 9.35 0.45 6.32
N ASN A 149 8.14 0.63 6.85
CA ASN A 149 7.82 0.38 8.26
C ASN A 149 8.06 -1.10 8.65
N ALA A 150 7.75 -2.05 7.77
CA ALA A 150 7.96 -3.47 8.02
C ALA A 150 9.46 -3.80 8.14
N PHE A 151 10.30 -3.23 7.27
CA PHE A 151 11.74 -3.39 7.35
C PHE A 151 12.34 -2.65 8.54
N GLU A 152 11.88 -1.44 8.87
CA GLU A 152 12.34 -0.71 10.04
C GLU A 152 12.08 -1.48 11.35
N ARG A 153 10.92 -2.16 11.44
CA ARG A 153 10.62 -3.02 12.60
C ARG A 153 11.41 -4.33 12.65
N ALA A 154 11.86 -4.83 11.50
CA ALA A 154 12.65 -6.07 11.44
C ALA A 154 14.16 -5.83 11.56
N ALA A 155 14.64 -4.68 11.15
CA ALA A 155 16.05 -4.34 11.15
C ALA A 155 16.58 -4.00 12.56
N THR A 156 17.88 -4.18 12.76
CA THR A 156 18.59 -3.79 14.00
C THR A 156 18.97 -2.31 14.02
N GLY A 157 18.75 -1.58 12.92
CA GLY A 157 19.06 -0.16 12.77
C GLY A 157 18.01 0.56 11.93
N PRO A 158 18.12 1.90 11.82
CA PRO A 158 17.16 2.69 11.08
C PRO A 158 17.20 2.36 9.58
N VAL A 159 16.04 2.15 8.98
CA VAL A 159 15.87 1.98 7.54
C VAL A 159 15.40 3.31 6.96
N ARG A 160 16.28 4.00 6.26
CA ARG A 160 16.00 5.31 5.67
C ARG A 160 16.08 5.24 4.14
N PRO A 161 15.01 5.64 3.44
CA PRO A 161 15.09 5.70 1.99
C PRO A 161 15.95 6.89 1.54
N GLU A 162 16.73 6.70 0.48
CA GLU A 162 17.44 7.79 -0.21
C GLU A 162 16.53 8.54 -1.19
N ALA A 163 15.56 7.85 -1.71
CA ALA A 163 14.55 8.41 -2.61
C ALA A 163 13.22 7.67 -2.45
N VAL A 164 12.14 8.41 -2.62
CA VAL A 164 10.76 7.88 -2.66
C VAL A 164 10.04 8.46 -3.87
N TRP A 165 9.21 7.68 -4.53
CA TRP A 165 8.38 8.12 -5.63
C TRP A 165 7.00 7.48 -5.63
N VAL A 166 6.03 8.25 -6.15
CA VAL A 166 4.64 7.83 -6.33
C VAL A 166 4.15 8.19 -7.73
N SER A 167 3.23 7.41 -8.27
CA SER A 167 2.69 7.60 -9.62
C SER A 167 1.64 8.70 -9.74
N HIS A 168 1.18 9.26 -8.64
CA HIS A 168 0.18 10.32 -8.59
C HIS A 168 0.76 11.65 -8.07
N SER A 169 -0.08 12.68 -7.97
CA SER A 169 0.27 13.96 -7.34
C SER A 169 -0.42 14.06 -5.98
N PRO A 170 0.30 13.77 -4.89
CA PRO A 170 -0.29 13.78 -3.55
C PRO A 170 -0.69 15.19 -3.11
N PRO A 171 -1.89 15.40 -2.55
CA PRO A 171 -2.27 16.68 -1.95
C PRO A 171 -1.42 17.00 -0.70
N ALA A 172 -1.01 15.98 0.04
CA ALA A 172 -0.21 16.08 1.27
C ALA A 172 1.30 15.90 1.03
N ILE A 173 1.84 16.41 -0.08
CA ILE A 173 3.26 16.19 -0.46
C ILE A 173 4.26 16.61 0.63
N ARG A 174 3.97 17.68 1.36
CA ARG A 174 4.83 18.14 2.46
C ARG A 174 4.89 17.11 3.59
N GLU A 175 3.75 16.58 4.00
CA GLU A 175 3.65 15.54 5.02
C GLU A 175 4.37 14.26 4.59
N LEU A 176 4.24 13.86 3.32
CA LEU A 176 4.97 12.72 2.78
C LEU A 176 6.49 12.94 2.84
N ASN A 177 6.97 14.13 2.47
CA ASN A 177 8.40 14.47 2.58
C ASN A 177 8.88 14.40 4.03
N GLU A 178 8.11 14.91 4.98
CA GLU A 178 8.40 14.86 6.42
C GLU A 178 8.40 13.42 6.93
N HIS A 179 7.42 12.60 6.52
CA HIS A 179 7.31 11.20 6.92
C HIS A 179 8.48 10.35 6.45
N PHE A 180 8.84 10.47 5.16
CA PHE A 180 9.93 9.67 4.58
C PHE A 180 11.33 10.27 4.82
N GLY A 181 11.42 11.51 5.27
CA GLY A 181 12.68 12.23 5.48
C GLY A 181 13.42 12.63 4.20
N VAL A 182 12.79 12.46 3.04
CA VAL A 182 13.32 12.80 1.70
C VAL A 182 12.22 13.40 0.82
N PRO A 183 12.59 14.22 -0.19
CA PRO A 183 11.62 14.72 -1.16
C PRO A 183 10.99 13.59 -1.97
N VAL A 184 9.65 13.50 -1.95
CA VAL A 184 8.89 12.51 -2.72
C VAL A 184 8.70 12.97 -4.16
N ARG A 185 9.16 12.20 -5.14
CA ARG A 185 8.90 12.43 -6.56
C ARG A 185 7.47 12.00 -6.91
N LYS A 186 6.70 12.92 -7.49
CA LYS A 186 5.33 12.67 -7.94
C LYS A 186 5.27 12.39 -9.45
N GLY A 187 4.22 11.72 -9.89
CA GLY A 187 3.98 11.43 -11.31
C GLY A 187 4.97 10.46 -11.94
N ALA A 188 5.60 9.61 -11.15
CA ALA A 188 6.51 8.57 -11.63
C ALA A 188 5.75 7.43 -12.34
N ALA A 189 6.46 6.64 -13.15
CA ALA A 189 5.89 5.49 -13.86
C ALA A 189 5.49 4.32 -12.91
N SER A 190 6.03 4.31 -11.69
CA SER A 190 5.76 3.32 -10.64
C SER A 190 5.70 4.00 -9.29
N CYS A 191 5.34 3.24 -8.24
CA CYS A 191 5.56 3.65 -6.86
C CYS A 191 6.74 2.88 -6.29
N GLY A 192 7.51 3.49 -5.39
CA GLY A 192 8.66 2.80 -4.83
C GLY A 192 9.60 3.70 -4.05
N PHE A 193 10.75 3.12 -3.73
CA PHE A 193 11.82 3.79 -2.99
C PHE A 193 13.18 3.20 -3.33
N ALA A 194 14.24 3.91 -2.97
CA ALA A 194 15.61 3.45 -3.03
C ALA A 194 16.23 3.39 -1.64
N LEU A 195 17.04 2.36 -1.41
CA LEU A 195 17.89 2.17 -0.23
C LEU A 195 19.33 1.97 -0.68
N SER A 196 20.30 2.48 0.07
CA SER A 196 21.70 2.05 0.02
C SER A 196 21.99 1.12 1.20
N TRP A 197 22.94 0.22 0.98
CA TRP A 197 23.41 -0.74 1.99
C TRP A 197 24.67 -0.25 2.67
#